data_4831b5abae97155ab10e9b6cf53f1668
#
_entry.id   4831b5abae97155ab10e9b6cf53f1668
#
_cell.length_a   1.000
_cell.length_b   1.000
_cell.length_c   1.000
_cell.angle_alpha   90.00
_cell.angle_beta   90.00
_cell.angle_gamma   90.00
#
_symmetry.space_group_name_H-M   'P 1'
#
loop_
_entity.id
_entity.type
_entity.pdbx_description
1 polymer ?
#
loop_
_entity_poly.entity_id
_entity_poly.type
_entity_poly.pdbx_seq_one_letter_code
_entity_poly.pdbx_strand_id
1 'polypeptide(L)'
;LPGVSITVIDDAGRLLLGRRTDNGQWAVVSGIPEPGEQPATAIRRECLEETGVDVEILALIGVEAGQPISFPNGDNCVFMDINFVGRPRPGTTARAHVADDESTHVGWFRPDSLPEPLSDSSAARIEAGLTWLADPVPGARFHPAF
;
A
#
# COMPACT_ATOMS: atom_id res chain seq x y z
N LEU A 1 -11.68 10.74 -5.96
CA LEU A 1 -10.23 10.88 -6.01
C LEU A 1 -9.56 9.55 -6.34
N PRO A 2 -8.52 9.52 -7.18
CA PRO A 2 -7.71 8.34 -7.36
C PRO A 2 -6.82 8.12 -6.14
N GLY A 3 -6.67 6.86 -5.74
CA GLY A 3 -5.72 6.43 -4.72
C GLY A 3 -4.89 5.26 -5.24
N VAL A 4 -3.66 5.15 -4.77
CA VAL A 4 -2.79 4.02 -5.07
C VAL A 4 -2.27 3.42 -3.78
N SER A 5 -2.09 2.10 -3.75
CA SER A 5 -1.48 1.40 -2.63
C SER A 5 -0.65 0.23 -3.10
N ILE A 6 0.26 -0.23 -2.26
CA ILE A 6 1.08 -1.40 -2.53
C ILE A 6 1.28 -2.24 -1.28
N THR A 7 1.08 -3.54 -1.42
CA THR A 7 1.53 -4.52 -0.44
C THR A 7 2.90 -5.01 -0.88
N VAL A 8 3.93 -4.67 -0.12
CA VAL A 8 5.33 -5.01 -0.42
C VAL A 8 5.77 -6.16 0.47
N ILE A 9 6.30 -7.22 -0.14
CA ILE A 9 6.75 -8.41 0.57
C ILE A 9 8.22 -8.65 0.22
N ASP A 10 9.05 -8.83 1.26
CA ASP A 10 10.47 -9.12 1.09
C ASP A 10 10.73 -10.63 0.91
N ASP A 11 12.00 -10.99 0.71
CA ASP A 11 12.42 -12.38 0.48
C ASP A 11 12.17 -13.29 1.70
N ALA A 12 12.03 -12.70 2.89
CA ALA A 12 11.70 -13.44 4.12
C ALA A 12 10.18 -13.54 4.36
N GLY A 13 9.35 -13.05 3.43
CA GLY A 13 7.90 -13.06 3.56
C GLY A 13 7.33 -11.99 4.49
N ARG A 14 8.10 -10.95 4.79
CA ARG A 14 7.67 -9.86 5.67
C ARG A 14 7.04 -8.72 4.86
N LEU A 15 6.10 -8.04 5.48
CA LEU A 15 5.31 -6.94 4.91
C LEU A 15 5.86 -5.59 5.33
N LEU A 16 5.93 -4.65 4.39
CA LEU A 16 6.32 -3.27 4.66
C LEU A 16 5.12 -2.47 5.14
N LEU A 17 5.19 -1.95 6.34
CA LEU A 17 4.12 -1.14 6.93
C LEU A 17 4.68 0.14 7.54
N GLY A 18 3.85 1.19 7.53
CA GLY A 18 4.12 2.44 8.21
C GLY A 18 3.00 2.79 9.19
N ARG A 19 3.35 3.42 10.30
CA ARG A 19 2.37 3.96 11.23
C ARG A 19 2.07 5.40 10.88
N ARG A 20 0.82 5.67 10.53
CA ARG A 20 0.39 6.98 10.05
C ARG A 20 0.44 8.03 11.15
N THR A 21 0.98 9.21 10.82
CA THR A 21 1.02 10.35 11.73
C THR A 21 -0.38 10.86 12.06
N ASP A 22 -1.31 10.84 11.07
CA ASP A 22 -2.64 11.46 11.20
C ASP A 22 -3.60 10.70 12.11
N ASN A 23 -3.56 9.36 12.13
CA ASN A 23 -4.51 8.55 12.91
C ASN A 23 -3.85 7.47 13.79
N GLY A 24 -2.53 7.33 13.75
CA GLY A 24 -1.79 6.35 14.54
C GLY A 24 -1.99 4.90 14.12
N GLN A 25 -2.65 4.65 13.01
CA GLN A 25 -2.85 3.29 12.50
C GLN A 25 -1.69 2.85 11.62
N TRP A 26 -1.38 1.58 11.69
CA TRP A 26 -0.45 0.94 10.76
C TRP A 26 -1.15 0.64 9.44
N ALA A 27 -0.46 0.85 8.34
CA ALA A 27 -1.02 0.71 7.00
C ALA A 27 0.05 0.31 6.00
N VAL A 28 -0.38 -0.31 4.90
CA VAL A 28 0.47 -0.44 3.70
C VAL A 28 0.72 0.95 3.11
N VAL A 29 1.78 1.07 2.32
CA VAL A 29 2.09 2.33 1.65
C VAL A 29 0.97 2.71 0.68
N SER A 30 0.53 3.95 0.74
CA SER A 30 -0.51 4.49 -0.13
C SER A 30 -0.23 5.96 -0.45
N GLY A 31 -0.92 6.46 -1.46
CA GLY A 31 -0.79 7.87 -1.83
C GLY A 31 -1.78 8.26 -2.92
N ILE A 32 -1.62 9.47 -3.41
CA ILE A 32 -2.45 10.05 -4.47
C ILE A 32 -1.54 10.33 -5.67
N PRO A 33 -1.88 9.82 -6.86
CA PRO A 33 -1.14 10.18 -8.07
C PRO A 33 -1.20 11.68 -8.34
N GLU A 34 -0.10 12.24 -8.80
CA GLU A 34 -0.08 13.61 -9.32
C GLU A 34 -0.79 13.67 -10.68
N PRO A 35 -1.28 14.85 -11.09
CA PRO A 35 -1.91 15.00 -12.40
C PRO A 35 -1.00 14.50 -13.53
N GLY A 36 -1.52 13.55 -14.32
CA GLY A 36 -0.78 12.92 -15.43
C GLY A 36 0.18 11.82 -15.04
N GLU A 37 0.35 11.55 -13.76
CA GLU A 37 1.21 10.46 -13.27
C GLU A 37 0.50 9.10 -13.40
N GLN A 38 1.20 8.10 -13.93
CA GLN A 38 0.67 6.74 -14.00
C GLN A 38 0.60 6.12 -12.61
N PRO A 39 -0.42 5.28 -12.33
CA PRO A 39 -0.60 4.69 -10.99
C PRO A 39 0.62 3.92 -10.48
N ALA A 40 1.25 3.11 -11.33
CA ALA A 40 2.44 2.35 -10.95
C ALA A 40 3.63 3.25 -10.63
N THR A 41 3.80 4.34 -11.38
CA THR A 41 4.84 5.34 -11.10
C THR A 41 4.57 6.04 -9.77
N ALA A 42 3.32 6.41 -9.52
CA ALA A 42 2.91 7.08 -8.30
C ALA A 42 3.21 6.25 -7.07
N ILE A 43 2.82 4.97 -7.06
CA ILE A 43 3.03 4.13 -5.87
C ILE A 43 4.51 3.81 -5.63
N ARG A 44 5.30 3.66 -6.69
CA ARG A 44 6.74 3.50 -6.55
C ARG A 44 7.38 4.74 -5.92
N ARG A 45 7.00 5.93 -6.38
CA ARG A 45 7.44 7.22 -5.82
C ARG A 45 7.04 7.35 -4.35
N GLU A 46 5.79 7.12 -4.02
CA GLU A 46 5.28 7.21 -2.64
C GLU A 46 6.03 6.25 -1.71
N CYS A 47 6.26 5.03 -2.13
CA CYS A 47 6.99 4.05 -1.32
C CYS A 47 8.41 4.50 -1.03
N LEU A 48 9.12 5.01 -2.02
CA LEU A 48 10.47 5.52 -1.86
C LEU A 48 10.51 6.76 -0.95
N GLU A 49 9.58 7.69 -1.14
CA GLU A 49 9.49 8.92 -0.33
C GLU A 49 9.17 8.61 1.14
N GLU A 50 8.26 7.69 1.42
CA GLU A 50 7.80 7.40 2.78
C GLU A 50 8.71 6.43 3.54
N THR A 51 9.31 5.46 2.85
CA THR A 51 9.98 4.33 3.49
C THR A 51 11.45 4.15 3.10
N GLY A 52 11.91 4.83 2.06
CA GLY A 52 13.25 4.63 1.52
C GLY A 52 13.43 3.36 0.71
N VAL A 53 12.38 2.57 0.52
CA VAL A 53 12.45 1.32 -0.25
C VAL A 53 12.00 1.55 -1.68
N ASP A 54 12.88 1.24 -2.65
CA ASP A 54 12.52 1.20 -4.06
C ASP A 54 11.89 -0.16 -4.38
N VAL A 55 10.74 -0.16 -5.02
CA VAL A 55 9.97 -1.38 -5.25
C VAL A 55 9.89 -1.73 -6.72
N GLU A 56 9.84 -3.04 -6.96
CA GLU A 56 9.41 -3.63 -8.22
C GLU A 56 7.95 -4.04 -8.07
N ILE A 57 7.11 -3.53 -8.95
CA ILE A 57 5.68 -3.87 -8.96
C ILE A 57 5.51 -5.20 -9.69
N LEU A 58 4.90 -6.17 -9.02
CA LEU A 58 4.68 -7.52 -9.56
C LEU A 58 3.35 -7.63 -10.27
N ALA A 59 2.30 -7.02 -9.72
CA ALA A 59 0.96 -7.09 -10.31
C ALA A 59 0.04 -5.99 -9.81
N LEU A 60 -0.95 -5.67 -10.63
CA LEU A 60 -2.16 -4.97 -10.22
C LEU A 60 -3.11 -6.02 -9.63
N ILE A 61 -3.47 -5.89 -8.35
CA ILE A 61 -4.30 -6.89 -7.67
C ILE A 61 -5.76 -6.47 -7.50
N GLY A 62 -6.08 -5.19 -7.66
CA GLY A 62 -7.48 -4.77 -7.59
C GLY A 62 -7.69 -3.30 -7.88
N VAL A 63 -8.90 -2.98 -8.29
CA VAL A 63 -9.42 -1.62 -8.40
C VAL A 63 -10.77 -1.61 -7.72
N GLU A 64 -10.96 -0.75 -6.72
CA GLU A 64 -12.17 -0.75 -5.92
C GLU A 64 -12.49 0.64 -5.36
N ALA A 65 -13.77 0.94 -5.18
CA ALA A 65 -14.20 2.13 -4.49
C ALA A 65 -14.01 1.96 -2.98
N GLY A 66 -13.42 2.96 -2.36
CA GLY A 66 -13.29 3.02 -0.90
C GLY A 66 -14.57 3.49 -0.22
N GLN A 67 -14.54 3.50 1.10
CA GLN A 67 -15.62 4.09 1.90
C GLN A 67 -15.47 5.61 1.94
N PRO A 68 -16.59 6.35 2.10
CA PRO A 68 -16.50 7.80 2.28
C PRO A 68 -15.62 8.18 3.47
N ILE A 69 -14.77 9.18 3.27
CA ILE A 69 -13.86 9.71 4.29
C ILE A 69 -14.18 11.18 4.48
N SER A 70 -14.33 11.59 5.75
CA SER A 70 -14.48 13.00 6.14
C SER A 70 -13.18 13.49 6.76
N PHE A 71 -12.64 14.57 6.22
CA PHE A 71 -11.42 15.20 6.74
C PHE A 71 -11.75 16.29 7.77
N PRO A 72 -10.81 16.62 8.68
CA PRO A 72 -11.02 17.65 9.70
C PRO A 72 -11.36 19.03 9.14
N ASN A 73 -10.95 19.35 7.90
CA ASN A 73 -11.28 20.61 7.21
C ASN A 73 -12.71 20.64 6.66
N GLY A 74 -13.51 19.57 6.83
CA GLY A 74 -14.88 19.46 6.33
C GLY A 74 -15.03 18.86 4.94
N ASP A 75 -13.94 18.53 4.28
CA ASP A 75 -13.99 17.86 2.98
C ASP A 75 -14.44 16.41 3.11
N ASN A 76 -15.26 15.97 2.17
CA ASN A 76 -15.70 14.58 2.05
C ASN A 76 -15.17 14.00 0.74
N CYS A 77 -14.53 12.84 0.84
CA CYS A 77 -13.92 12.16 -0.31
C CYS A 77 -14.35 10.72 -0.38
N VAL A 78 -14.41 10.21 -1.61
CA VAL A 78 -14.40 8.77 -1.88
C VAL A 78 -13.24 8.50 -2.83
N PHE A 79 -12.39 7.55 -2.49
CA PHE A 79 -11.26 7.15 -3.33
C PHE A 79 -11.66 6.02 -4.27
N MET A 80 -11.14 6.07 -5.49
CA MET A 80 -11.04 4.91 -6.36
C MET A 80 -9.64 4.36 -6.17
N ASP A 81 -9.54 3.25 -5.45
CA ASP A 81 -8.26 2.68 -5.03
C ASP A 81 -7.72 1.70 -6.06
N ILE A 82 -6.47 1.91 -6.47
CA ILE A 82 -5.72 1.08 -7.40
C ILE A 82 -4.63 0.38 -6.58
N ASN A 83 -4.77 -0.94 -6.40
CA ASN A 83 -3.98 -1.70 -5.44
C ASN A 83 -2.99 -2.62 -6.15
N PHE A 84 -1.72 -2.55 -5.74
CA PHE A 84 -0.62 -3.33 -6.29
C PHE A 84 -0.02 -4.27 -5.26
N VAL A 85 0.69 -5.27 -5.72
CA VAL A 85 1.62 -6.08 -4.95
C VAL A 85 3.02 -5.94 -5.55
N GLY A 86 4.03 -5.91 -4.69
CA GLY A 86 5.40 -5.73 -5.13
C GLY A 86 6.41 -6.29 -4.14
N ARG A 87 7.66 -6.11 -4.48
CA ARG A 87 8.82 -6.51 -3.68
C ARG A 87 9.90 -5.45 -3.75
N PRO A 88 10.87 -5.44 -2.81
CA PRO A 88 12.05 -4.60 -2.97
C PRO A 88 12.73 -4.88 -4.32
N ARG A 89 13.09 -3.80 -5.03
CA ARG A 89 13.76 -3.95 -6.34
C ARG A 89 15.08 -4.68 -6.16
N PRO A 90 15.36 -5.75 -6.92
CA PRO A 90 16.63 -6.47 -6.86
C PRO A 90 17.83 -5.52 -7.07
N GLY A 91 18.88 -5.69 -6.28
CA GLY A 91 20.06 -4.85 -6.35
C GLY A 91 19.98 -3.53 -5.59
N THR A 92 18.86 -3.23 -4.94
CA THR A 92 18.70 -2.08 -4.06
C THR A 92 18.60 -2.51 -2.60
N THR A 93 18.74 -1.54 -1.67
CA THR A 93 18.53 -1.83 -0.25
C THR A 93 17.07 -2.01 0.06
N ALA A 94 16.74 -3.04 0.86
CA ALA A 94 15.41 -3.24 1.43
C ALA A 94 15.31 -2.62 2.85
N ARG A 95 16.28 -1.82 3.27
CA ARG A 95 16.28 -1.18 4.59
C ARG A 95 15.22 -0.08 4.64
N ALA A 96 14.14 -0.36 5.34
CA ALA A 96 13.06 0.60 5.55
C ALA A 96 13.38 1.55 6.70
N HIS A 97 12.98 2.81 6.54
CA HIS A 97 13.13 3.84 7.57
C HIS A 97 12.06 4.93 7.38
N VAL A 98 11.83 5.73 8.41
CA VAL A 98 10.97 6.91 8.29
C VAL A 98 11.70 7.95 7.42
N ALA A 99 11.20 8.17 6.21
CA ALA A 99 11.87 9.01 5.21
C ALA A 99 11.16 10.36 4.98
N ASP A 100 9.94 10.52 5.50
CA ASP A 100 9.17 11.76 5.48
C ASP A 100 8.36 11.92 6.77
N ASP A 101 7.45 12.88 6.83
CA ASP A 101 6.64 13.20 8.01
C ASP A 101 5.26 12.53 8.04
N GLU A 102 4.92 11.72 7.03
CA GLU A 102 3.61 11.06 6.94
C GLU A 102 3.51 9.83 7.86
N SER A 103 4.64 9.24 8.23
CA SER A 103 4.71 8.11 9.14
C SER A 103 5.60 8.40 10.34
N THR A 104 5.21 7.91 11.52
CA THR A 104 6.01 7.96 12.74
C THR A 104 6.97 6.78 12.86
N HIS A 105 6.62 5.65 12.27
CA HIS A 105 7.40 4.41 12.27
C HIS A 105 7.23 3.72 10.93
N VAL A 106 8.27 3.03 10.48
CA VAL A 106 8.27 2.21 9.26
C VAL A 106 9.05 0.95 9.55
N GLY A 107 8.56 -0.20 9.12
CA GLY A 107 9.27 -1.45 9.31
C GLY A 107 8.69 -2.63 8.54
N TRP A 108 9.37 -3.76 8.70
CA TRP A 108 8.98 -5.04 8.12
C TRP A 108 8.35 -5.92 9.19
N PHE A 109 7.22 -6.53 8.87
CA PHE A 109 6.44 -7.32 9.82
C PHE A 109 6.06 -8.66 9.21
N ARG A 110 6.15 -9.71 10.02
CA ARG A 110 5.66 -11.03 9.62
C ARG A 110 4.13 -11.02 9.52
N PRO A 111 3.53 -11.75 8.55
CA PRO A 111 2.08 -11.81 8.41
C PRO A 111 1.35 -12.35 9.64
N ASP A 112 2.01 -13.18 10.45
CA ASP A 112 1.47 -13.75 11.69
C ASP A 112 1.69 -12.87 12.93
N SER A 113 2.34 -11.71 12.78
CA SER A 113 2.68 -10.80 13.88
C SER A 113 2.52 -9.34 13.44
N LEU A 114 1.37 -9.00 12.86
CA LEU A 114 1.11 -7.65 12.38
C LEU A 114 0.95 -6.68 13.55
N PRO A 115 1.44 -5.44 13.40
CA PRO A 115 1.31 -4.42 14.45
C PRO A 115 -0.12 -3.93 14.58
N GLU A 116 -0.46 -3.44 15.76
CA GLU A 116 -1.78 -2.88 16.08
C GLU A 116 -1.66 -1.40 16.48
N PRO A 117 -2.68 -0.58 16.20
CA PRO A 117 -3.86 -0.88 15.39
C PRO A 117 -3.54 -0.90 13.88
N LEU A 118 -4.07 -1.87 13.17
CA LEU A 118 -3.94 -2.00 11.71
C LEU A 118 -5.20 -1.46 11.04
N SER A 119 -5.06 -0.63 10.00
CA SER A 119 -6.22 -0.13 9.27
C SER A 119 -6.98 -1.26 8.57
N ASP A 120 -8.32 -1.17 8.55
CA ASP A 120 -9.17 -2.20 7.93
C ASP A 120 -8.88 -2.36 6.44
N SER A 121 -8.66 -1.26 5.73
CA SER A 121 -8.33 -1.29 4.31
C SER A 121 -6.99 -1.98 4.05
N SER A 122 -6.00 -1.75 4.91
CA SER A 122 -4.69 -2.42 4.80
C SER A 122 -4.79 -3.91 5.10
N ALA A 123 -5.59 -4.31 6.08
CA ALA A 123 -5.82 -5.73 6.36
C ALA A 123 -6.37 -6.48 5.13
N ALA A 124 -7.35 -5.90 4.44
CA ALA A 124 -7.93 -6.46 3.23
C ALA A 124 -6.92 -6.52 2.07
N ARG A 125 -6.11 -5.47 1.90
CA ARG A 125 -5.07 -5.41 0.86
C ARG A 125 -3.95 -6.41 1.09
N ILE A 126 -3.52 -6.59 2.33
CA ILE A 126 -2.53 -7.59 2.73
C ILE A 126 -3.03 -8.98 2.40
N GLU A 127 -4.26 -9.31 2.77
CA GLU A 127 -4.88 -10.60 2.45
C GLU A 127 -4.91 -10.85 0.94
N ALA A 128 -5.33 -9.87 0.15
CA ALA A 128 -5.34 -9.96 -1.31
C ALA A 128 -3.94 -10.16 -1.90
N GLY A 129 -2.95 -9.43 -1.39
CA GLY A 129 -1.56 -9.55 -1.83
C GLY A 129 -0.95 -10.91 -1.51
N LEU A 130 -1.16 -11.42 -0.30
CA LEU A 130 -0.69 -12.74 0.12
C LEU A 130 -1.36 -13.86 -0.69
N THR A 131 -2.65 -13.73 -0.97
CA THR A 131 -3.39 -14.68 -1.82
C THR A 131 -2.81 -14.72 -3.23
N TRP A 132 -2.54 -13.55 -3.82
CA TRP A 132 -1.94 -13.49 -5.16
C TRP A 132 -0.54 -14.12 -5.18
N LEU A 133 0.28 -13.86 -4.17
CA LEU A 133 1.64 -14.41 -4.09
C LEU A 133 1.65 -15.92 -3.94
N ALA A 134 0.68 -16.48 -3.21
CA ALA A 134 0.55 -17.93 -3.04
C ALA A 134 0.15 -18.64 -4.34
N ASP A 135 -0.65 -17.98 -5.18
CA ASP A 135 -1.12 -18.53 -6.46
C ASP A 135 -1.30 -17.38 -7.46
N PRO A 136 -0.20 -16.90 -8.10
CA PRO A 136 -0.28 -15.81 -9.06
C PRO A 136 -1.16 -16.16 -10.25
N VAL A 137 -2.21 -15.37 -10.45
CA VAL A 137 -3.13 -15.51 -11.59
C VAL A 137 -3.12 -14.22 -12.42
N PRO A 138 -3.30 -14.29 -13.75
CA PRO A 138 -3.40 -13.09 -14.56
C PRO A 138 -4.68 -12.31 -14.27
N GLY A 139 -4.61 -10.98 -14.39
CA GLY A 139 -5.73 -10.09 -14.17
C GLY A 139 -5.82 -9.53 -12.77
N ALA A 140 -6.63 -8.50 -12.62
CA ALA A 140 -6.87 -7.82 -11.35
C ALA A 140 -8.21 -8.23 -10.76
N ARG A 141 -8.28 -8.21 -9.42
CA ARG A 141 -9.55 -8.40 -8.72
C ARG A 141 -10.49 -7.22 -8.98
N PHE A 142 -11.77 -7.49 -9.11
CA PHE A 142 -12.81 -6.48 -9.22
C PHE A 142 -14.10 -6.95 -8.56
N HIS A 143 -14.94 -5.99 -8.19
CA HIS A 143 -16.28 -6.29 -7.69
C HIS A 143 -17.23 -6.44 -8.87
N PRO A 144 -17.92 -7.59 -9.01
CA PRO A 144 -18.78 -7.81 -10.16
C PRO A 144 -20.01 -6.89 -10.13
N ALA A 145 -20.50 -6.55 -11.31
CA ALA A 145 -21.79 -5.91 -11.45
C ALA A 145 -22.91 -6.91 -11.11
N PHE A 146 -24.02 -6.38 -10.64
CA PHE A 146 -25.23 -7.18 -10.35
C PHE A 146 -26.35 -6.90 -11.30
#